data_f298cfac3dcfd8c5886855ed9ebb27c5
#
_entry.id   f298cfac3dcfd8c5886855ed9ebb27c5
#
_cell.length_a   1.000
_cell.length_b   1.000
_cell.length_c   1.000
_cell.angle_alpha   90.00
_cell.angle_beta   90.00
_cell.angle_gamma   90.00
#
_symmetry.space_group_name_H-M   'P 1'
#
loop_
_entity.id
_entity.type
_entity.pdbx_description
1 polymer ?
#
loop_
_entity_poly.entity_id
_entity_poly.type
_entity_poly.pdbx_seq_one_letter_code
_entity_poly.pdbx_strand_id
1 'polypeptide(L)'
;MGFKLDGKRLPIDVPFTSNGINYPANWLRLTTLDEKKAIGITEVADPTPYDQRFYWDASTGKDLAKTKADWITIQKDTARGLLRKYDWYVTRKAEKDTAIPTDIVTYRDGIRTTCTTRETEITNCANIAALKTLIDGGITAWPEDPNREAP
;
A
#
# COMPACT_ATOMS: atom_id res chain seq x y z
N MET A 1 1.71 -21.61 10.91
CA MET A 1 2.37 -21.81 12.21
C MET A 1 3.87 -21.91 12.01
N GLY A 2 4.65 -21.31 12.89
CA GLY A 2 6.11 -21.33 12.82
C GLY A 2 6.73 -21.99 14.05
N PHE A 3 8.03 -22.19 14.01
CA PHE A 3 8.81 -22.82 15.10
C PHE A 3 9.96 -21.91 15.54
N LYS A 4 10.31 -21.95 16.82
CA LYS A 4 11.47 -21.30 17.40
C LYS A 4 12.34 -22.28 18.18
N LEU A 5 13.66 -22.10 18.09
CA LEU A 5 14.67 -22.75 18.91
C LEU A 5 15.58 -21.68 19.50
N ASP A 6 15.82 -21.69 20.79
CA ASP A 6 16.65 -20.70 21.53
C ASP A 6 16.26 -19.24 21.19
N GLY A 7 14.95 -18.96 21.09
CA GLY A 7 14.42 -17.64 20.78
C GLY A 7 14.49 -17.23 19.31
N LYS A 8 15.18 -17.98 18.44
CA LYS A 8 15.27 -17.71 17.00
C LYS A 8 14.24 -18.49 16.23
N ARG A 9 13.60 -17.85 15.23
CA ARG A 9 12.67 -18.52 14.33
C ARG A 9 13.41 -19.49 13.41
N LEU A 10 12.92 -20.72 13.33
CA LEU A 10 13.41 -21.73 12.40
C LEU A 10 12.61 -21.67 11.10
N PRO A 11 13.24 -21.45 9.94
CA PRO A 11 12.56 -21.55 8.67
C PRO A 11 12.24 -23.03 8.38
N ILE A 12 11.07 -23.27 7.79
CA ILE A 12 10.65 -24.59 7.32
C ILE A 12 11.48 -24.93 6.08
N ASP A 13 11.82 -26.22 5.93
CA ASP A 13 12.62 -26.76 4.82
C ASP A 13 14.07 -26.22 4.75
N VAL A 14 14.61 -25.81 5.89
CA VAL A 14 16.04 -25.47 6.04
C VAL A 14 16.64 -26.36 7.10
N PRO A 15 17.83 -26.98 6.88
CA PRO A 15 18.50 -27.78 7.87
C PRO A 15 18.93 -26.89 9.04
N PHE A 16 18.94 -27.42 10.25
CA PHE A 16 19.38 -26.72 11.45
C PHE A 16 20.16 -27.64 12.38
N THR A 17 20.89 -27.05 13.31
CA THR A 17 21.66 -27.79 14.33
C THR A 17 21.11 -27.46 15.71
N SER A 18 20.89 -28.46 16.54
CA SER A 18 20.53 -28.30 17.95
C SER A 18 21.33 -29.29 18.80
N ASN A 19 21.92 -28.85 19.89
CA ASN A 19 22.73 -29.66 20.81
C ASN A 19 23.80 -30.51 20.09
N GLY A 20 24.44 -29.96 19.05
CA GLY A 20 25.47 -30.66 18.27
C GLY A 20 24.95 -31.69 17.27
N ILE A 21 23.63 -31.86 17.13
CA ILE A 21 22.97 -32.77 16.18
C ILE A 21 22.46 -31.97 14.99
N ASN A 22 22.76 -32.43 13.79
CA ASN A 22 22.28 -31.86 12.55
C ASN A 22 20.95 -32.48 12.15
N TYR A 23 19.94 -31.65 11.97
CA TYR A 23 18.59 -32.04 11.54
C TYR A 23 18.41 -31.67 10.06
N PRO A 24 17.86 -32.60 9.23
CA PRO A 24 17.68 -32.34 7.82
C PRO A 24 16.56 -31.29 7.59
N ALA A 25 16.53 -30.69 6.39
CA ALA A 25 15.60 -29.63 6.01
C ALA A 25 14.12 -29.99 6.22
N ASN A 26 13.73 -31.23 5.94
CA ASN A 26 12.35 -31.71 6.08
C ASN A 26 11.97 -32.13 7.50
N TRP A 27 12.88 -32.07 8.47
CA TRP A 27 12.63 -32.61 9.81
C TRP A 27 11.43 -31.91 10.50
N LEU A 28 11.37 -30.59 10.43
CA LEU A 28 10.27 -29.82 11.01
C LEU A 28 8.90 -30.17 10.41
N ARG A 29 8.86 -30.65 9.20
CA ARG A 29 7.62 -31.05 8.52
C ARG A 29 7.17 -32.46 8.88
N LEU A 30 8.12 -33.38 9.07
CA LEU A 30 7.84 -34.79 9.24
C LEU A 30 7.68 -35.25 10.69
N THR A 31 8.12 -34.41 11.66
CA THR A 31 8.09 -34.77 13.09
C THR A 31 6.85 -34.23 13.80
N THR A 32 6.50 -34.89 14.89
CA THR A 32 5.41 -34.50 15.77
C THR A 32 5.77 -33.28 16.63
N LEU A 33 4.77 -32.65 17.26
CA LEU A 33 5.01 -31.55 18.20
C LEU A 33 5.79 -31.99 19.43
N ASP A 34 5.60 -33.21 19.89
CA ASP A 34 6.30 -33.73 21.08
C ASP A 34 7.78 -33.98 20.80
N GLU A 35 8.12 -34.50 19.62
CA GLU A 35 9.51 -34.63 19.17
C GLU A 35 10.19 -33.28 19.05
N LYS A 36 9.48 -32.26 18.52
CA LYS A 36 9.98 -30.88 18.46
C LYS A 36 10.26 -30.29 19.83
N LYS A 37 9.31 -30.45 20.75
CA LYS A 37 9.47 -30.00 22.15
C LYS A 37 10.60 -30.69 22.87
N ALA A 38 10.84 -31.96 22.60
CA ALA A 38 11.91 -32.74 23.22
C ALA A 38 13.31 -32.16 22.97
N ILE A 39 13.51 -31.40 21.88
CA ILE A 39 14.78 -30.71 21.55
C ILE A 39 14.72 -29.21 21.78
N GLY A 40 13.71 -28.72 22.52
CA GLY A 40 13.57 -27.31 22.90
C GLY A 40 12.90 -26.42 21.84
N ILE A 41 12.32 -26.99 20.78
CA ILE A 41 11.55 -26.24 19.80
C ILE A 41 10.17 -25.90 20.35
N THR A 42 9.78 -24.63 20.24
CA THR A 42 8.45 -24.14 20.59
C THR A 42 7.67 -23.74 19.35
N GLU A 43 6.38 -24.05 19.34
CA GLU A 43 5.48 -23.58 18.31
C GLU A 43 5.11 -22.12 18.55
N VAL A 44 5.10 -21.32 17.49
CA VAL A 44 4.71 -19.91 17.55
C VAL A 44 3.73 -19.60 16.44
N ALA A 45 2.81 -18.70 16.72
CA ALA A 45 1.90 -18.19 15.71
C ALA A 45 2.70 -17.53 14.56
N ASP A 46 2.18 -17.63 13.36
CA ASP A 46 2.73 -16.86 12.25
C ASP A 46 2.53 -15.37 12.52
N PRO A 47 3.46 -14.51 12.06
CA PRO A 47 3.29 -13.07 12.18
C PRO A 47 1.97 -12.65 11.56
N THR A 48 1.20 -11.83 12.28
CA THR A 48 -0.02 -11.23 11.73
C THR A 48 0.34 -10.37 10.52
N PRO A 49 -0.27 -10.61 9.35
CA PRO A 49 -0.03 -9.77 8.18
C PRO A 49 -0.42 -8.32 8.48
N TYR A 50 0.35 -7.39 8.00
CA TYR A 50 0.07 -5.96 8.10
C TYR A 50 0.41 -5.23 6.81
N ASP A 51 -0.24 -4.09 6.58
CA ASP A 51 0.00 -3.26 5.41
C ASP A 51 1.17 -2.31 5.66
N GLN A 52 2.30 -2.59 5.02
CA GLN A 52 3.55 -1.82 5.15
C GLN A 52 3.44 -0.38 4.65
N ARG A 53 2.38 -0.03 3.91
CA ARG A 53 2.13 1.37 3.53
C ARG A 53 1.77 2.22 4.75
N PHE A 54 1.15 1.62 5.78
CA PHE A 54 0.58 2.29 6.94
C PHE A 54 1.17 1.88 8.28
N TYR A 55 1.79 0.71 8.36
CA TYR A 55 2.28 0.13 9.62
C TYR A 55 3.74 -0.30 9.52
N TRP A 56 4.44 -0.27 10.66
CA TRP A 56 5.78 -0.82 10.82
C TRP A 56 5.75 -2.30 11.20
N ASP A 57 4.71 -2.71 11.94
CA ASP A 57 4.40 -4.08 12.33
C ASP A 57 2.87 -4.23 12.51
N ALA A 58 2.40 -5.40 12.95
CA ALA A 58 0.96 -5.67 13.08
C ALA A 58 0.21 -4.75 14.07
N SER A 59 0.93 -4.04 14.94
CA SER A 59 0.36 -3.20 16.02
C SER A 59 0.79 -1.74 15.97
N THR A 60 1.92 -1.44 15.31
CA THR A 60 2.54 -0.11 15.31
C THR A 60 2.28 0.63 14.01
N GLY A 61 1.40 1.62 14.05
CA GLY A 61 1.15 2.53 12.92
C GLY A 61 2.32 3.45 12.65
N LYS A 62 2.49 3.86 11.41
CA LYS A 62 3.43 4.92 11.02
C LYS A 62 2.97 6.27 11.56
N ASP A 63 3.87 7.25 11.55
CA ASP A 63 3.52 8.64 11.89
C ASP A 63 2.39 9.14 10.98
N LEU A 64 1.28 9.57 11.61
CA LEU A 64 0.08 9.96 10.89
C LEU A 64 0.30 11.21 10.04
N ALA A 65 0.99 12.23 10.58
CA ALA A 65 1.18 13.49 9.87
C ALA A 65 2.05 13.29 8.62
N LYS A 66 3.15 12.54 8.78
CA LYS A 66 4.03 12.20 7.67
C LYS A 66 3.31 11.34 6.62
N THR A 67 2.59 10.31 7.05
CA THR A 67 1.86 9.42 6.13
C THR A 67 0.79 10.19 5.35
N LYS A 68 0.05 11.10 5.98
CA LYS A 68 -0.88 12.00 5.28
C LYS A 68 -0.16 12.86 4.24
N ALA A 69 0.96 13.49 4.59
CA ALA A 69 1.73 14.33 3.67
C ALA A 69 2.20 13.54 2.44
N ASP A 70 2.69 12.32 2.64
CA ASP A 70 3.13 11.42 1.57
C ASP A 70 1.94 11.08 0.64
N TRP A 71 0.77 10.73 1.19
CA TRP A 71 -0.43 10.42 0.41
C TRP A 71 -1.00 11.64 -0.32
N ILE A 72 -0.96 12.84 0.27
CA ILE A 72 -1.34 14.09 -0.40
C ILE A 72 -0.41 14.36 -1.59
N THR A 73 0.89 14.14 -1.44
CA THR A 73 1.86 14.27 -2.54
C THR A 73 1.50 13.32 -3.69
N ILE A 74 1.17 12.06 -3.38
CA ILE A 74 0.72 11.09 -4.39
C ILE A 74 -0.54 11.59 -5.14
N GLN A 75 -1.52 12.19 -4.44
CA GLN A 75 -2.73 12.73 -5.10
C GLN A 75 -2.37 13.87 -6.06
N LYS A 76 -1.51 14.78 -5.64
CA LYS A 76 -1.04 15.91 -6.49
C LYS A 76 -0.27 15.43 -7.72
N ASP A 77 0.59 14.44 -7.56
CA ASP A 77 1.33 13.86 -8.67
C ASP A 77 0.41 13.12 -9.65
N THR A 78 -0.59 12.40 -9.12
CA THR A 78 -1.62 11.77 -9.96
C THR A 78 -2.42 12.81 -10.75
N ALA A 79 -2.91 13.87 -10.08
CA ALA A 79 -3.63 14.98 -10.74
C ALA A 79 -2.78 15.63 -11.84
N ARG A 80 -1.50 15.87 -11.56
CA ARG A 80 -0.55 16.42 -12.55
C ARG A 80 -0.41 15.50 -13.76
N GLY A 81 -0.28 14.18 -13.52
CA GLY A 81 -0.23 13.18 -14.59
C GLY A 81 -1.48 13.18 -15.47
N LEU A 82 -2.66 13.22 -14.86
CA LEU A 82 -3.94 13.27 -15.57
C LEU A 82 -4.12 14.56 -16.39
N LEU A 83 -3.72 15.70 -15.84
CA LEU A 83 -3.80 16.99 -16.53
C LEU A 83 -2.82 17.10 -17.71
N ARG A 84 -1.64 16.50 -17.59
CA ARG A 84 -0.57 16.57 -18.59
C ARG A 84 -1.00 16.05 -19.96
N LYS A 85 -1.86 15.04 -20.00
CA LYS A 85 -2.40 14.47 -21.24
C LYS A 85 -3.04 15.52 -22.15
N TYR A 86 -3.62 16.57 -21.56
CA TYR A 86 -4.39 17.61 -22.24
C TYR A 86 -3.75 19.00 -22.22
N ASP A 87 -2.50 19.13 -21.76
CA ASP A 87 -1.79 20.45 -21.69
C ASP A 87 -1.55 21.04 -23.08
N TRP A 88 -1.42 20.22 -24.10
CA TRP A 88 -1.27 20.69 -25.47
C TRP A 88 -2.48 21.53 -25.97
N TYR A 89 -3.69 21.29 -25.46
CA TYR A 89 -4.86 22.12 -25.77
C TYR A 89 -4.68 23.55 -25.24
N VAL A 90 -4.08 23.69 -24.06
CA VAL A 90 -3.81 25.01 -23.46
C VAL A 90 -2.79 25.77 -24.26
N THR A 91 -1.71 25.10 -24.65
CA THR A 91 -0.69 25.67 -25.52
C THR A 91 -1.26 26.10 -26.87
N ARG A 92 -2.04 25.24 -27.52
CA ARG A 92 -2.70 25.55 -28.79
C ARG A 92 -3.64 26.76 -28.68
N LYS A 93 -4.39 26.86 -27.57
CA LYS A 93 -5.25 28.03 -27.33
C LYS A 93 -4.41 29.31 -27.19
N ALA A 94 -3.30 29.26 -26.45
CA ALA A 94 -2.43 30.41 -26.27
C ALA A 94 -1.76 30.89 -27.57
N GLU A 95 -1.34 29.93 -28.43
CA GLU A 95 -0.62 30.24 -29.68
C GLU A 95 -1.55 30.60 -30.86
N LYS A 96 -2.72 29.98 -30.96
CA LYS A 96 -3.60 30.06 -32.14
C LYS A 96 -5.04 30.48 -31.82
N ASP A 97 -5.34 30.83 -30.56
CA ASP A 97 -6.68 31.16 -30.07
C ASP A 97 -7.74 30.09 -30.39
N THR A 98 -7.32 28.84 -30.57
CA THR A 98 -8.23 27.74 -30.82
C THR A 98 -8.88 27.31 -29.50
N ALA A 99 -10.21 27.34 -29.41
CA ALA A 99 -10.94 26.98 -28.19
C ALA A 99 -10.63 25.53 -27.74
N ILE A 100 -10.53 25.34 -26.42
CA ILE A 100 -10.44 24.02 -25.82
C ILE A 100 -11.84 23.39 -25.85
N PRO A 101 -12.01 22.10 -26.27
CA PRO A 101 -13.29 21.42 -26.20
C PRO A 101 -13.88 21.45 -24.79
N THR A 102 -15.19 21.63 -24.68
CA THR A 102 -15.87 21.83 -23.39
C THR A 102 -15.75 20.62 -22.47
N ASP A 103 -15.77 19.40 -23.01
CA ASP A 103 -15.55 18.15 -22.27
C ASP A 103 -14.16 18.08 -21.64
N ILE A 104 -13.14 18.53 -22.36
CA ILE A 104 -11.76 18.63 -21.85
C ILE A 104 -11.66 19.70 -20.75
N VAL A 105 -12.33 20.85 -20.89
CA VAL A 105 -12.37 21.86 -19.83
C VAL A 105 -13.01 21.26 -18.56
N THR A 106 -14.20 20.66 -18.70
CA THR A 106 -14.94 20.04 -17.62
C THR A 106 -14.11 18.96 -16.91
N TYR A 107 -13.45 18.10 -17.68
CA TYR A 107 -12.56 17.07 -17.13
C TYR A 107 -11.40 17.67 -16.34
N ARG A 108 -10.70 18.65 -16.90
CA ARG A 108 -9.57 19.30 -16.21
C ARG A 108 -9.97 19.99 -14.90
N ASP A 109 -11.11 20.65 -14.89
CA ASP A 109 -11.65 21.28 -13.69
C ASP A 109 -12.11 20.23 -12.68
N GLY A 110 -12.71 19.14 -13.13
CA GLY A 110 -13.03 17.97 -12.31
C GLY A 110 -11.79 17.38 -11.65
N ILE A 111 -10.67 17.23 -12.36
CA ILE A 111 -9.39 16.74 -11.77
C ILE A 111 -8.92 17.67 -10.65
N ARG A 112 -8.95 18.99 -10.83
CA ARG A 112 -8.51 19.95 -9.80
C ARG A 112 -9.41 19.89 -8.56
N THR A 113 -10.72 19.88 -8.77
CA THR A 113 -11.71 19.76 -7.69
C THR A 113 -11.55 18.46 -6.93
N THR A 114 -11.44 17.33 -7.64
CA THR A 114 -11.24 16.01 -7.01
C THR A 114 -9.93 15.94 -6.24
N CYS A 115 -8.84 16.53 -6.75
CA CYS A 115 -7.57 16.60 -6.02
C CYS A 115 -7.75 17.30 -4.67
N THR A 116 -8.40 18.47 -4.63
CA THR A 116 -8.67 19.22 -3.40
C THR A 116 -9.57 18.42 -2.44
N THR A 117 -10.60 17.75 -2.95
CA THR A 117 -11.47 16.88 -2.16
C THR A 117 -10.68 15.76 -1.50
N ARG A 118 -9.84 15.05 -2.25
CA ARG A 118 -8.99 13.96 -1.75
C ARG A 118 -7.98 14.44 -0.70
N GLU A 119 -7.38 15.61 -0.89
CA GLU A 119 -6.50 16.23 0.11
C GLU A 119 -7.26 16.49 1.42
N THR A 120 -8.50 16.96 1.33
CA THR A 120 -9.36 17.21 2.49
C THR A 120 -9.74 15.89 3.19
N GLU A 121 -10.15 14.88 2.43
CA GLU A 121 -10.47 13.55 2.96
C GLU A 121 -9.28 12.96 3.73
N ILE A 122 -8.07 13.01 3.17
CA ILE A 122 -6.84 12.53 3.81
C ILE A 122 -6.54 13.35 5.08
N THR A 123 -6.66 14.67 5.00
CA THR A 123 -6.40 15.58 6.13
C THR A 123 -7.33 15.30 7.31
N ASN A 124 -8.59 14.97 7.05
CA ASN A 124 -9.61 14.72 8.07
C ASN A 124 -9.51 13.33 8.72
N CYS A 125 -8.66 12.41 8.24
CA CYS A 125 -8.48 11.12 8.90
C CYS A 125 -7.94 11.30 10.33
N ALA A 126 -8.61 10.68 11.30
CA ALA A 126 -8.24 10.81 12.71
C ALA A 126 -7.02 9.96 13.11
N ASN A 127 -6.77 8.86 12.41
CA ASN A 127 -5.70 7.91 12.71
C ASN A 127 -5.27 7.11 11.47
N ILE A 128 -4.23 6.30 11.62
CA ILE A 128 -3.68 5.46 10.53
C ILE A 128 -4.71 4.46 10.00
N ALA A 129 -5.54 3.86 10.86
CA ALA A 129 -6.55 2.89 10.44
C ALA A 129 -7.64 3.56 9.56
N ALA A 130 -8.09 4.76 9.92
CA ALA A 130 -9.01 5.55 9.12
C ALA A 130 -8.40 5.95 7.76
N LEU A 131 -7.14 6.36 7.76
CA LEU A 131 -6.41 6.69 6.52
C LEU A 131 -6.28 5.46 5.61
N LYS A 132 -5.95 4.30 6.18
CA LYS A 132 -5.89 3.04 5.44
C LYS A 132 -7.23 2.70 4.79
N THR A 133 -8.32 2.76 5.55
CA THR A 133 -9.68 2.47 5.05
C THR A 133 -10.07 3.44 3.91
N LEU A 134 -9.75 4.72 4.07
CA LEU A 134 -9.98 5.73 3.03
C LEU A 134 -9.24 5.38 1.72
N ILE A 135 -7.94 5.09 1.81
CA ILE A 135 -7.10 4.80 0.64
C ILE A 135 -7.49 3.48 -0.04
N ASP A 136 -7.90 2.47 0.72
CA ASP A 136 -8.24 1.14 0.20
C ASP A 136 -9.58 1.10 -0.56
N GLY A 137 -10.39 2.15 -0.52
CA GLY A 137 -11.62 2.17 -1.30
C GLY A 137 -12.63 3.27 -0.94
N GLY A 138 -12.34 4.09 0.09
CA GLY A 138 -13.24 5.18 0.53
C GLY A 138 -12.96 6.52 -0.12
N ILE A 139 -11.80 6.69 -0.77
CA ILE A 139 -11.41 7.99 -1.34
C ILE A 139 -12.18 8.31 -2.62
N THR A 140 -12.58 9.56 -2.79
CA THR A 140 -13.31 10.04 -3.97
C THR A 140 -12.64 9.62 -5.28
N ALA A 141 -13.39 9.04 -6.22
CA ALA A 141 -12.87 8.60 -7.52
C ALA A 141 -12.44 9.80 -8.39
N TRP A 142 -11.43 9.59 -9.23
CA TRP A 142 -11.07 10.56 -10.26
C TRP A 142 -12.16 10.62 -11.34
N PRO A 143 -12.40 11.79 -11.99
CA PRO A 143 -13.29 11.89 -13.14
C PRO A 143 -12.90 10.94 -14.26
N GLU A 144 -13.88 10.45 -14.98
CA GLU A 144 -13.62 9.62 -16.16
C GLU A 144 -13.01 10.46 -17.30
N ASP A 145 -12.01 9.89 -17.96
CA ASP A 145 -11.35 10.52 -19.10
C ASP A 145 -12.29 10.56 -20.31
N PRO A 146 -12.63 11.75 -20.88
CA PRO A 146 -13.56 11.86 -22.00
C PRO A 146 -13.07 11.19 -23.28
N ASN A 147 -11.75 10.99 -23.42
CA ASN A 147 -11.15 10.30 -24.57
C ASN A 147 -10.64 8.90 -24.18
N ARG A 148 -11.26 8.27 -23.20
CA ARG A 148 -11.03 6.87 -22.90
C ARG A 148 -11.61 6.06 -24.04
N GLU A 149 -10.76 5.37 -24.82
CA GLU A 149 -11.24 4.34 -25.75
C GLU A 149 -12.01 3.31 -24.92
N ALA A 150 -13.27 3.04 -25.34
CA ALA A 150 -14.04 1.96 -24.75
C ALA A 150 -13.31 0.63 -24.99
N PRO A 151 -13.28 -0.28 -24.00
CA PRO A 151 -12.65 -1.59 -24.15
C PRO A 151 -13.28 -2.43 -25.23
#